data_ae23e95ef34c4c0bebb9bce6697b3967
#
_entry.id   ae23e95ef34c4c0bebb9bce6697b3967
#
_cell.length_a   1.000
_cell.length_b   1.000
_cell.length_c   1.000
_cell.angle_alpha   90.00
_cell.angle_beta   90.00
_cell.angle_gamma   90.00
#
_symmetry.space_group_name_H-M   'P 1'
#
loop_
_entity.id
_entity.type
_entity.pdbx_description
1 polymer ?
#
loop_
_entity_poly.entity_id
_entity_poly.type
_entity_poly.pdbx_seq_one_letter_code
_entity_poly.pdbx_strand_id
1 'polypeptide(L)'
;GFMIMIEPFNEWDIAKCDNGYHRYFNEWAERDMINMLHNYRNNPCVVMWSIGNEVPTQCSPVGYKVAKFLQDICHREDPTRPVTCGMDQVSCVLANGFAAMIDIPGLNYRTQRYKESYDQLPQNLILGSETASTVSSRGVYKFPVEDKKSTKYEDHQCSSYDVEACSWSN
;
A
#
# COMPACT_ATOMS: atom_id res chain seq x y z
N GLY A 1 0.74 23.02 -4.26
CA GLY A 1 1.13 21.84 -4.99
C GLY A 1 0.78 20.57 -4.25
N PHE A 2 0.80 19.46 -4.96
CA PHE A 2 0.58 18.14 -4.36
C PHE A 2 1.90 17.57 -3.86
N MET A 3 1.86 16.83 -2.76
CA MET A 3 2.90 15.86 -2.40
C MET A 3 2.63 14.57 -3.15
N ILE A 4 3.69 13.94 -3.63
CA ILE A 4 3.59 12.75 -4.49
C ILE A 4 4.37 11.60 -3.86
N MET A 5 3.76 10.44 -3.83
CA MET A 5 4.40 9.15 -3.61
C MET A 5 4.46 8.43 -4.95
N ILE A 6 5.63 7.93 -5.32
CA ILE A 6 5.82 7.22 -6.59
C ILE A 6 5.98 5.73 -6.31
N GLU A 7 5.29 4.92 -7.11
CA GLU A 7 5.24 3.46 -6.97
C GLU A 7 5.38 2.78 -8.33
N PRO A 8 6.39 1.91 -8.52
CA PRO A 8 6.61 1.24 -9.80
C PRO A 8 5.91 -0.12 -9.92
N PHE A 9 5.58 -0.79 -8.79
CA PHE A 9 5.18 -2.20 -8.82
C PHE A 9 3.82 -2.45 -8.19
N ASN A 10 2.94 -3.10 -8.96
CA ASN A 10 1.67 -3.64 -8.46
C ASN A 10 1.78 -5.12 -8.04
N GLU A 11 2.86 -5.79 -8.41
CA GLU A 11 3.22 -7.15 -8.00
C GLU A 11 4.73 -7.32 -8.03
N TRP A 12 5.24 -8.33 -7.33
CA TRP A 12 6.65 -8.67 -7.33
C TRP A 12 6.89 -10.04 -7.99
N ASP A 13 7.58 -10.95 -7.30
CA ASP A 13 7.92 -12.29 -7.75
C ASP A 13 6.75 -13.28 -7.74
N ILE A 14 5.69 -13.00 -6.98
CA ILE A 14 4.45 -13.80 -6.96
C ILE A 14 3.38 -13.09 -7.79
N ALA A 15 2.78 -13.82 -8.72
CA ALA A 15 1.78 -13.30 -9.64
C ALA A 15 0.54 -12.74 -8.93
N LYS A 16 0.13 -11.54 -9.30
CA LYS A 16 -1.19 -10.95 -9.01
C LYS A 16 -2.12 -11.11 -10.20
N CYS A 17 -1.56 -11.19 -11.41
CA CYS A 17 -2.26 -11.47 -12.64
C CYS A 17 -1.39 -12.28 -13.62
N ASP A 18 -2.02 -13.00 -14.56
CA ASP A 18 -1.34 -13.96 -15.45
C ASP A 18 -0.21 -13.37 -16.30
N ASN A 19 -0.37 -12.15 -16.75
CA ASN A 19 0.60 -11.47 -17.61
C ASN A 19 1.30 -10.30 -16.92
N GLY A 20 1.44 -10.38 -15.61
CA GLY A 20 1.99 -9.33 -14.79
C GLY A 20 3.51 -9.25 -14.76
N TYR A 21 3.99 -8.31 -13.97
CA TYR A 21 5.41 -8.00 -13.85
C TYR A 21 6.23 -9.11 -13.16
N HIS A 22 5.59 -10.04 -12.44
CA HIS A 22 6.26 -11.19 -11.80
C HIS A 22 7.15 -11.98 -12.77
N ARG A 23 6.82 -11.98 -14.06
CA ARG A 23 7.61 -12.66 -15.12
C ARG A 23 8.99 -12.04 -15.32
N TYR A 24 9.12 -10.78 -14.99
CA TYR A 24 10.34 -9.99 -15.23
C TYR A 24 10.99 -9.54 -13.92
N PHE A 25 10.32 -9.71 -12.80
CA PHE A 25 10.73 -9.16 -11.52
C PHE A 25 12.19 -9.51 -11.16
N ASN A 26 12.55 -10.78 -11.24
CA ASN A 26 13.90 -11.24 -10.86
C ASN A 26 15.02 -10.65 -11.73
N GLU A 27 14.73 -10.31 -12.97
CA GLU A 27 15.72 -9.75 -13.91
C GLU A 27 15.73 -8.22 -13.91
N TRP A 28 14.55 -7.60 -13.78
CA TRP A 28 14.37 -6.18 -14.07
C TRP A 28 14.08 -5.31 -12.86
N ALA A 29 13.64 -5.86 -11.73
CA ALA A 29 13.16 -5.06 -10.60
C ALA A 29 14.20 -4.04 -10.10
N GLU A 30 15.45 -4.42 -9.95
CA GLU A 30 16.50 -3.48 -9.52
C GLU A 30 16.72 -2.37 -10.55
N ARG A 31 16.78 -2.73 -11.83
CA ARG A 31 17.01 -1.75 -12.92
C ARG A 31 15.87 -0.73 -13.01
N ASP A 32 14.65 -1.23 -12.95
CA ASP A 32 13.46 -0.39 -13.06
C ASP A 32 13.30 0.51 -11.84
N MET A 33 13.58 -0.02 -10.64
CA MET A 33 13.59 0.77 -9.42
C MET A 33 14.64 1.89 -9.47
N ILE A 34 15.87 1.58 -9.84
CA ILE A 34 16.95 2.58 -9.98
C ILE A 34 16.56 3.64 -11.01
N ASN A 35 16.04 3.22 -12.16
CA ASN A 35 15.65 4.13 -13.22
C ASN A 35 14.55 5.08 -12.75
N MET A 36 13.53 4.58 -12.05
CA MET A 36 12.49 5.41 -11.46
C MET A 36 13.08 6.42 -10.45
N LEU A 37 13.90 5.95 -9.51
CA LEU A 37 14.52 6.80 -8.49
C LEU A 37 15.35 7.92 -9.14
N HIS A 38 16.20 7.60 -10.09
CA HIS A 38 17.05 8.59 -10.78
C HIS A 38 16.25 9.63 -11.57
N ASN A 39 15.12 9.22 -12.15
CA ASN A 39 14.26 10.14 -12.89
C ASN A 39 13.52 11.14 -11.98
N TYR A 40 13.19 10.74 -10.75
CA TYR A 40 12.25 11.51 -9.94
C TYR A 40 12.82 12.06 -8.63
N ARG A 41 13.97 11.58 -8.14
CA ARG A 41 14.52 12.00 -6.84
C ARG A 41 14.84 13.48 -6.72
N ASN A 42 15.01 14.19 -7.83
CA ASN A 42 15.26 15.63 -7.83
C ASN A 42 13.98 16.48 -7.84
N ASN A 43 12.79 15.85 -7.86
CA ASN A 43 11.53 16.57 -7.78
C ASN A 43 11.16 16.84 -6.32
N PRO A 44 11.04 18.11 -5.91
CA PRO A 44 10.75 18.44 -4.50
C PRO A 44 9.34 18.05 -4.05
N CYS A 45 8.42 17.77 -4.98
CA CYS A 45 7.08 17.30 -4.64
C CYS A 45 7.06 15.79 -4.31
N VAL A 46 8.08 15.02 -4.70
CA VAL A 46 8.19 13.61 -4.32
C VAL A 46 8.66 13.53 -2.88
N VAL A 47 7.82 12.97 -2.01
CA VAL A 47 8.08 12.94 -0.56
C VAL A 47 8.36 11.55 -0.04
N MET A 48 8.02 10.51 -0.81
CA MET A 48 8.11 9.12 -0.38
C MET A 48 8.22 8.19 -1.59
N TRP A 49 8.84 7.04 -1.40
CA TRP A 49 8.87 5.94 -2.37
C TRP A 49 7.97 4.81 -1.89
N SER A 50 7.09 4.31 -2.76
CA SER A 50 6.36 3.07 -2.52
C SER A 50 6.99 1.94 -3.32
N ILE A 51 7.28 0.83 -2.67
CA ILE A 51 7.91 -0.32 -3.31
C ILE A 51 6.90 -1.33 -3.87
N GLY A 52 5.61 -1.14 -3.60
CA GLY A 52 4.56 -2.00 -4.14
C GLY A 52 3.21 -1.81 -3.47
N ASN A 53 2.18 -2.31 -4.13
CA ASN A 53 0.79 -2.23 -3.68
C ASN A 53 0.13 -3.61 -3.63
N GLU A 54 -0.33 -4.01 -2.44
CA GLU A 54 -1.10 -5.25 -2.22
C GLU A 54 -0.45 -6.47 -2.87
N VAL A 55 0.86 -6.53 -2.82
CA VAL A 55 1.63 -7.58 -3.47
C VAL A 55 1.35 -8.94 -2.83
N PRO A 56 1.08 -10.01 -3.59
CA PRO A 56 0.86 -11.34 -3.00
C PRO A 56 2.03 -11.82 -2.13
N THR A 57 3.24 -11.39 -2.44
CA THR A 57 4.47 -11.67 -1.70
C THR A 57 4.42 -11.21 -0.23
N GLN A 58 3.55 -10.24 0.12
CA GLN A 58 3.41 -9.74 1.50
C GLN A 58 3.08 -10.84 2.51
N CYS A 59 2.37 -11.89 2.09
CA CYS A 59 2.02 -13.02 2.95
C CYS A 59 2.97 -14.21 2.82
N SER A 60 3.98 -14.14 1.97
CA SER A 60 5.02 -15.15 1.91
C SER A 60 5.86 -15.17 3.21
N PRO A 61 6.26 -16.35 3.73
CA PRO A 61 7.13 -16.45 4.89
C PRO A 61 8.48 -15.74 4.73
N VAL A 62 8.90 -15.51 3.49
CA VAL A 62 10.16 -14.82 3.15
C VAL A 62 9.93 -13.48 2.45
N GLY A 63 8.68 -13.00 2.37
CA GLY A 63 8.31 -11.77 1.67
C GLY A 63 9.06 -10.54 2.18
N TYR A 64 9.35 -10.49 3.48
CA TYR A 64 10.16 -9.42 4.07
C TYR A 64 11.56 -9.29 3.43
N LYS A 65 12.13 -10.36 2.85
CA LYS A 65 13.43 -10.31 2.16
C LYS A 65 13.32 -9.56 0.84
N VAL A 66 12.22 -9.74 0.12
CA VAL A 66 11.96 -9.01 -1.12
C VAL A 66 11.69 -7.54 -0.81
N ALA A 67 10.89 -7.26 0.23
CA ALA A 67 10.67 -5.91 0.71
C ALA A 67 11.98 -5.22 1.09
N LYS A 68 12.83 -5.91 1.85
CA LYS A 68 14.15 -5.40 2.23
C LYS A 68 15.02 -5.11 1.01
N PHE A 69 15.08 -6.00 0.05
CA PHE A 69 15.85 -5.82 -1.18
C PHE A 69 15.44 -4.52 -1.91
N LEU A 70 14.13 -4.31 -2.11
CA LEU A 70 13.64 -3.11 -2.79
C LEU A 70 13.86 -1.84 -1.96
N GLN A 71 13.65 -1.91 -0.64
CA GLN A 71 13.90 -0.79 0.26
C GLN A 71 15.39 -0.42 0.31
N ASP A 72 16.30 -1.40 0.34
CA ASP A 72 17.74 -1.17 0.31
C ASP A 72 18.17 -0.44 -0.99
N ILE A 73 17.53 -0.74 -2.12
CA ILE A 73 17.75 0.01 -3.37
C ILE A 73 17.33 1.47 -3.20
N CYS A 74 16.15 1.72 -2.64
CA CYS A 74 15.69 3.09 -2.38
C CYS A 74 16.66 3.85 -1.49
N HIS A 75 17.08 3.27 -0.37
CA HIS A 75 18.03 3.89 0.55
C HIS A 75 19.40 4.15 -0.07
N ARG A 76 19.86 3.26 -0.94
CA ARG A 76 21.14 3.41 -1.66
C ARG A 76 21.09 4.55 -2.67
N GLU A 77 20.01 4.65 -3.44
CA GLU A 77 19.88 5.59 -4.55
C GLU A 77 19.31 6.96 -4.13
N ASP A 78 18.51 6.98 -3.07
CA ASP A 78 17.97 8.21 -2.46
C ASP A 78 17.74 8.04 -0.95
N PRO A 79 18.76 8.30 -0.12
CA PRO A 79 18.65 8.20 1.33
C PRO A 79 17.83 9.32 1.98
N THR A 80 17.27 10.23 1.20
CA THR A 80 16.59 11.42 1.72
C THR A 80 15.09 11.22 1.95
N ARG A 81 14.51 10.14 1.42
CA ARG A 81 13.07 9.87 1.49
C ARG A 81 12.79 8.50 2.09
N PRO A 82 11.76 8.39 2.92
CA PRO A 82 11.34 7.11 3.48
C PRO A 82 10.64 6.25 2.42
N VAL A 83 10.59 4.96 2.73
CA VAL A 83 10.00 3.92 1.89
C VAL A 83 8.73 3.39 2.53
N THR A 84 7.70 3.16 1.71
CA THR A 84 6.44 2.52 2.11
C THR A 84 6.07 1.38 1.16
N CYS A 85 5.08 0.61 1.54
CA CYS A 85 4.38 -0.37 0.73
C CYS A 85 2.91 -0.42 1.18
N GLY A 86 1.97 -0.38 0.24
CA GLY A 86 0.55 -0.54 0.54
C GLY A 86 0.22 -2.00 0.84
N MET A 87 -0.26 -2.29 2.05
CA MET A 87 -0.55 -3.64 2.53
C MET A 87 -2.02 -3.79 2.90
N ASP A 88 -2.69 -4.81 2.38
CA ASP A 88 -4.10 -5.12 2.67
C ASP A 88 -4.29 -6.33 3.60
N GLN A 89 -3.25 -7.15 3.76
CA GLN A 89 -3.28 -8.40 4.55
C GLN A 89 -2.64 -8.20 5.93
N VAL A 90 -3.24 -7.33 6.74
CA VAL A 90 -2.68 -6.86 8.02
C VAL A 90 -2.20 -7.98 8.93
N SER A 91 -3.00 -9.07 9.07
CA SER A 91 -2.63 -10.17 9.98
C SER A 91 -1.34 -10.87 9.56
N CYS A 92 -1.15 -11.14 8.27
CA CYS A 92 0.06 -11.83 7.82
C CYS A 92 1.29 -10.92 7.86
N VAL A 93 1.15 -9.64 7.51
CA VAL A 93 2.31 -8.73 7.47
C VAL A 93 2.82 -8.35 8.86
N LEU A 94 1.95 -8.36 9.86
CA LEU A 94 2.36 -8.23 11.26
C LEU A 94 3.07 -9.49 11.75
N ALA A 95 2.52 -10.68 11.41
CA ALA A 95 3.05 -11.96 11.91
C ALA A 95 4.38 -12.38 11.28
N ASN A 96 4.61 -12.06 10.00
CA ASN A 96 5.79 -12.53 9.25
C ASN A 96 6.96 -11.51 9.21
N GLY A 97 6.82 -10.36 9.85
CA GLY A 97 7.84 -9.31 9.90
C GLY A 97 7.92 -8.42 8.66
N PHE A 98 7.01 -8.60 7.69
CA PHE A 98 6.98 -7.78 6.47
C PHE A 98 6.76 -6.29 6.81
N ALA A 99 5.71 -5.98 7.58
CA ALA A 99 5.40 -4.60 7.97
C ALA A 99 6.50 -3.98 8.84
N ALA A 100 7.13 -4.76 9.71
CA ALA A 100 8.23 -4.29 10.56
C ALA A 100 9.50 -3.95 9.78
N MET A 101 9.63 -4.42 8.53
CA MET A 101 10.77 -4.16 7.65
C MET A 101 10.66 -2.81 6.94
N ILE A 102 9.46 -2.30 6.72
CA ILE A 102 9.19 -1.09 5.94
C ILE A 102 9.42 0.16 6.81
N ASP A 103 10.04 1.22 6.26
CA ASP A 103 10.26 2.46 7.02
C ASP A 103 8.96 3.04 7.54
N ILE A 104 7.97 3.18 6.67
CA ILE A 104 6.63 3.64 6.99
C ILE A 104 5.61 2.60 6.49
N PRO A 105 5.13 1.70 7.34
CA PRO A 105 4.15 0.71 6.95
C PRO A 105 2.86 1.35 6.43
N GLY A 106 2.53 1.11 5.15
CA GLY A 106 1.31 1.58 4.51
C GLY A 106 0.19 0.55 4.69
N LEU A 107 -0.97 0.98 5.14
CA LEU A 107 -2.13 0.11 5.30
C LEU A 107 -3.23 0.52 4.33
N ASN A 108 -3.67 -0.46 3.52
CA ASN A 108 -4.81 -0.31 2.64
C ASN A 108 -6.05 -0.80 3.36
N TYR A 109 -7.04 0.09 3.49
CA TYR A 109 -8.30 -0.18 4.17
C TYR A 109 -8.09 -0.61 5.63
N ARG A 110 -9.00 -1.34 6.23
CA ARG A 110 -8.87 -1.92 7.58
C ARG A 110 -8.53 -0.90 8.66
N THR A 111 -9.19 0.24 8.64
CA THR A 111 -8.94 1.35 9.60
C THR A 111 -9.07 0.91 11.06
N GLN A 112 -9.93 -0.08 11.34
CA GLN A 112 -10.07 -0.70 12.66
C GLN A 112 -8.79 -1.39 13.16
N ARG A 113 -7.86 -1.72 12.26
CA ARG A 113 -6.58 -2.36 12.58
C ARG A 113 -5.43 -1.35 12.79
N TYR A 114 -5.67 -0.07 12.59
CA TYR A 114 -4.63 0.97 12.67
C TYR A 114 -3.99 1.04 14.06
N LYS A 115 -4.83 1.06 15.10
CA LYS A 115 -4.30 1.12 16.47
C LYS A 115 -3.47 -0.11 16.82
N GLU A 116 -3.96 -1.30 16.50
CA GLU A 116 -3.23 -2.56 16.71
C GLU A 116 -1.89 -2.55 15.98
N SER A 117 -1.90 -2.17 14.70
CA SER A 117 -0.69 -2.11 13.88
C SER A 117 0.32 -1.11 14.44
N TYR A 118 -0.14 0.07 14.84
CA TYR A 118 0.70 1.09 15.46
C TYR A 118 1.36 0.58 16.75
N ASP A 119 0.57 -0.10 17.61
CA ASP A 119 1.05 -0.60 18.90
C ASP A 119 2.05 -1.78 18.75
N GLN A 120 1.89 -2.62 17.73
CA GLN A 120 2.72 -3.81 17.50
C GLN A 120 3.98 -3.54 16.69
N LEU A 121 3.96 -2.54 15.84
CA LEU A 121 5.09 -2.26 14.96
C LEU A 121 6.20 -1.48 15.66
N PRO A 122 7.47 -1.84 15.45
CA PRO A 122 8.60 -1.20 16.13
C PRO A 122 8.78 0.27 15.74
N GLN A 123 8.27 0.67 14.58
CA GLN A 123 8.32 2.05 14.10
C GLN A 123 7.41 2.98 14.91
N ASN A 124 6.34 2.47 15.54
CA ASN A 124 5.25 3.24 16.12
C ASN A 124 4.72 4.32 15.15
N LEU A 125 4.60 3.92 13.90
CA LEU A 125 4.20 4.76 12.78
C LEU A 125 3.48 3.91 11.75
N ILE A 126 2.39 4.42 11.21
CA ILE A 126 1.67 3.83 10.08
C ILE A 126 1.19 4.92 9.13
N LEU A 127 1.00 4.55 7.88
CA LEU A 127 0.38 5.39 6.85
C LEU A 127 -0.92 4.73 6.39
N GLY A 128 -2.01 5.47 6.35
CA GLY A 128 -3.19 5.06 5.58
C GLY A 128 -2.92 5.31 4.11
N SER A 129 -2.40 4.32 3.40
CA SER A 129 -2.06 4.44 1.98
C SER A 129 -3.30 4.41 1.10
N GLU A 130 -4.30 3.58 1.45
CA GLU A 130 -5.64 3.58 0.87
C GLU A 130 -6.66 3.43 2.01
N THR A 131 -7.14 4.54 2.55
CA THR A 131 -7.98 4.49 3.75
C THR A 131 -9.37 3.95 3.46
N ALA A 132 -9.98 4.40 2.35
CA ALA A 132 -11.31 3.96 1.94
C ALA A 132 -11.46 4.11 0.42
N SER A 133 -12.20 3.20 -0.17
CA SER A 133 -12.54 3.27 -1.59
C SER A 133 -13.94 3.85 -1.75
N THR A 134 -14.07 5.13 -1.59
CA THR A 134 -15.32 5.86 -1.73
C THR A 134 -15.28 6.78 -2.93
N VAL A 135 -16.40 6.91 -3.64
CA VAL A 135 -16.56 7.89 -4.72
C VAL A 135 -17.25 9.17 -4.26
N SER A 136 -17.88 9.16 -3.11
CA SER A 136 -18.63 10.30 -2.51
C SER A 136 -17.86 10.96 -1.36
N SER A 137 -16.58 11.18 -1.55
CA SER A 137 -15.73 11.83 -0.55
C SER A 137 -16.08 13.31 -0.29
N ARG A 138 -16.97 13.89 -1.09
CA ARG A 138 -17.47 15.26 -0.89
C ARG A 138 -18.91 15.24 -0.42
N GLY A 139 -19.08 15.06 0.86
CA GLY A 139 -20.28 15.54 1.50
C GLY A 139 -21.44 14.56 1.47
N VAL A 140 -21.60 13.88 2.56
CA VAL A 140 -22.92 13.47 2.96
C VAL A 140 -23.65 14.72 3.40
N TYR A 141 -24.58 15.22 2.57
CA TYR A 141 -25.37 16.41 2.89
C TYR A 141 -26.69 16.06 3.57
N LYS A 142 -26.92 14.81 3.93
CA LYS A 142 -28.08 14.34 4.67
C LYS A 142 -27.66 13.84 6.04
N PHE A 143 -28.35 14.31 7.05
CA PHE A 143 -28.14 13.90 8.43
C PHE A 143 -29.47 13.41 9.03
N PRO A 144 -29.46 12.35 9.86
CA PRO A 144 -28.30 11.55 10.23
C PRO A 144 -27.72 10.75 9.07
N VAL A 145 -26.42 10.45 9.13
CA VAL A 145 -25.78 9.55 8.20
C VAL A 145 -26.33 8.15 8.44
N GLU A 146 -27.01 7.59 7.45
CA GLU A 146 -27.48 6.21 7.53
C GLU A 146 -26.39 5.27 7.03
N ASP A 147 -25.99 4.34 7.88
CA ASP A 147 -25.14 3.22 7.46
C ASP A 147 -25.92 2.29 6.54
N LYS A 148 -25.70 2.43 5.26
CA LYS A 148 -26.26 1.50 4.27
C LYS A 148 -25.32 0.32 4.11
N LYS A 149 -25.54 -0.72 4.88
CA LYS A 149 -24.83 -2.00 4.72
C LYS A 149 -25.49 -2.81 3.63
N SER A 150 -24.79 -3.05 2.54
CA SER A 150 -25.18 -4.05 1.54
C SER A 150 -24.28 -5.26 1.69
N THR A 151 -24.89 -6.44 1.58
CA THR A 151 -24.15 -7.72 1.52
C THR A 151 -23.88 -8.20 0.10
N LYS A 152 -24.22 -7.36 -0.90
CA LYS A 152 -24.07 -7.69 -2.31
C LYS A 152 -23.28 -6.60 -3.02
N TYR A 153 -22.21 -7.01 -3.68
CA TYR A 153 -21.55 -6.20 -4.68
C TYR A 153 -22.39 -6.17 -5.94
N GLU A 154 -22.72 -5.00 -6.39
CA GLU A 154 -23.36 -4.79 -7.67
C GLU A 154 -22.49 -3.85 -8.49
N ASP A 155 -22.00 -4.30 -9.63
CA ASP A 155 -21.03 -3.57 -10.48
C ASP A 155 -21.49 -2.18 -10.94
N HIS A 156 -22.80 -1.94 -10.92
CA HIS A 156 -23.39 -0.65 -11.30
C HIS A 156 -23.51 0.36 -10.17
N GLN A 157 -23.09 0.03 -8.98
CA GLN A 157 -23.11 0.97 -7.85
C GLN A 157 -22.07 2.04 -8.06
N CYS A 158 -22.43 3.27 -7.73
CA CYS A 158 -21.52 4.43 -7.81
C CYS A 158 -20.28 4.22 -6.95
N SER A 159 -20.44 3.49 -5.85
CA SER A 159 -19.36 3.00 -5.02
C SER A 159 -19.86 1.79 -4.28
N SER A 160 -19.11 0.70 -4.34
CA SER A 160 -19.33 -0.45 -3.45
C SER A 160 -19.22 -0.04 -1.98
N TYR A 161 -18.60 1.08 -1.70
CA TYR A 161 -18.31 1.61 -0.37
C TYR A 161 -19.37 2.57 0.14
N ASP A 162 -20.16 3.18 -0.73
CA ASP A 162 -21.34 3.94 -0.30
C ASP A 162 -22.41 3.01 0.25
N VAL A 163 -22.42 1.78 -0.20
CA VAL A 163 -23.37 0.75 0.22
C VAL A 163 -22.85 -0.05 1.40
N GLU A 164 -21.55 -0.25 1.44
CA GLU A 164 -20.83 -0.94 2.51
C GLU A 164 -19.63 -0.11 2.98
N ALA A 165 -19.80 1.19 3.08
CA ALA A 165 -18.72 2.12 3.38
C ALA A 165 -17.87 1.68 4.58
N CYS A 166 -18.47 0.95 5.50
CA CYS A 166 -17.81 0.42 6.66
C CYS A 166 -17.25 -0.98 6.48
N SER A 167 -17.63 -1.73 5.45
CA SER A 167 -17.26 -3.15 5.35
C SER A 167 -15.79 -3.35 4.99
N TRP A 168 -15.21 -2.43 4.28
CA TRP A 168 -13.79 -2.44 3.90
C TRP A 168 -12.90 -1.64 4.83
N SER A 169 -13.49 -0.71 5.55
CA SER A 169 -12.81 0.07 6.56
C SER A 169 -13.01 -0.46 7.97
N ASN A 170 -13.91 -1.41 8.15
CA ASN A 170 -14.23 -2.02 9.44
C ASN A 170 -13.68 -3.43 9.57
#